data_70e039d1bd2960e0d0c886e8bf74a896
#
_entry.id   70e039d1bd2960e0d0c886e8bf74a896
#
_cell.length_a   1.000
_cell.length_b   1.000
_cell.length_c   1.000
_cell.angle_alpha   90.00
_cell.angle_beta   90.00
_cell.angle_gamma   90.00
#
_symmetry.space_group_name_H-M   'P 1'
#
loop_
_entity.id
_entity.type
_entity.pdbx_description
1 polymer ?
#
loop_
_entity_poly.entity_id
_entity_poly.type
_entity_poly.pdbx_seq_one_letter_code
_entity_poly.pdbx_strand_id
1 'polypeptide(L)'
;MYHCEICFYLITEQDELFEMLKQMPQFLRFSHEFHKSVRAEEALTGRADVILADMRQVDAAETLAFLLSHKRKDAELIVLADQEQTALLTTKDDAEEITDIWVTPLTEAEFQFRLTRWQKTYKMGKDFWQTQSYLDTTINSVPHLIWYKDKEGAHMKVNEAFCKAVNKTMEQIEGRGHYYIWDIDPEEYAKGEFICMESEYEVMEKRETCIFDETVKIGDSMRELKTYKSPLLDLDGSVMGTV
;
A
#
# COMPACT_ATOMS: atom_id res chain seq x y z
N MET A 1 6.71 -5.88 -15.80
CA MET A 1 5.27 -5.53 -15.90
C MET A 1 4.51 -6.70 -15.33
N TYR A 2 3.68 -6.51 -14.29
CA TYR A 2 2.94 -7.60 -13.66
C TYR A 2 1.84 -8.14 -14.60
N HIS A 3 1.56 -9.41 -14.48
CA HIS A 3 0.34 -10.05 -14.98
C HIS A 3 -0.36 -10.63 -13.74
N CYS A 4 -1.65 -10.43 -13.60
CA CYS A 4 -2.42 -10.86 -12.45
C CYS A 4 -3.59 -11.72 -12.92
N GLU A 5 -3.60 -12.97 -12.48
CA GLU A 5 -4.75 -13.85 -12.60
C GLU A 5 -5.58 -13.71 -11.33
N ILE A 6 -6.86 -13.39 -11.50
CA ILE A 6 -7.78 -13.13 -10.39
C ILE A 6 -8.85 -14.22 -10.40
N CYS A 7 -8.89 -14.97 -9.33
CA CYS A 7 -9.85 -16.03 -9.12
C CYS A 7 -11.06 -15.52 -8.33
N PHE A 8 -12.23 -15.46 -8.99
CA PHE A 8 -13.50 -15.07 -8.41
C PHE A 8 -14.30 -16.29 -7.97
N TYR A 9 -14.78 -16.27 -6.76
CA TYR A 9 -15.78 -17.20 -6.25
C TYR A 9 -17.09 -16.47 -5.97
N LEU A 10 -18.15 -16.88 -6.64
CA LEU A 10 -19.51 -16.39 -6.37
C LEU A 10 -20.31 -17.44 -5.61
N ILE A 11 -20.68 -17.14 -4.38
CA ILE A 11 -21.52 -17.98 -3.53
C ILE A 11 -22.96 -17.53 -3.72
N THR A 12 -23.73 -18.29 -4.50
CA THR A 12 -25.14 -17.99 -4.82
C THR A 12 -25.82 -19.20 -5.43
N GLU A 13 -27.12 -19.28 -5.28
CA GLU A 13 -27.97 -20.20 -6.04
C GLU A 13 -28.35 -19.64 -7.43
N GLN A 14 -28.21 -18.33 -7.66
CA GLN A 14 -28.66 -17.65 -8.87
C GLN A 14 -27.64 -17.79 -10.00
N ASP A 15 -28.05 -18.48 -11.09
CA ASP A 15 -27.22 -18.60 -12.30
C ASP A 15 -27.06 -17.25 -13.02
N GLU A 16 -28.08 -16.39 -12.96
CA GLU A 16 -28.04 -15.08 -13.60
C GLU A 16 -26.90 -14.20 -13.09
N LEU A 17 -26.66 -14.19 -11.77
CA LEU A 17 -25.54 -13.44 -11.20
C LEU A 17 -24.19 -13.96 -11.67
N PHE A 18 -24.08 -15.28 -11.86
CA PHE A 18 -22.84 -15.87 -12.36
C PHE A 18 -22.60 -15.55 -13.84
N GLU A 19 -23.65 -15.55 -14.65
CA GLU A 19 -23.54 -15.13 -16.05
C GLU A 19 -23.18 -13.63 -16.14
N MET A 20 -23.74 -12.78 -15.28
CA MET A 20 -23.37 -11.37 -15.20
C MET A 20 -21.89 -11.19 -14.78
N LEU A 21 -21.40 -12.00 -13.84
CA LEU A 21 -20.01 -11.96 -13.41
C LEU A 21 -19.03 -12.31 -14.55
N LYS A 22 -19.36 -13.33 -15.34
CA LYS A 22 -18.54 -13.74 -16.51
C LYS A 22 -18.46 -12.67 -17.62
N GLN A 23 -19.40 -11.73 -17.67
CA GLN A 23 -19.39 -10.61 -18.61
C GLN A 23 -18.53 -9.44 -18.14
N MET A 24 -17.81 -9.59 -17.03
CA MET A 24 -16.93 -8.55 -16.50
C MET A 24 -15.90 -8.10 -17.53
N PRO A 25 -15.76 -6.78 -17.77
CA PRO A 25 -14.75 -6.26 -18.69
C PRO A 25 -13.33 -6.65 -18.26
N GLN A 26 -12.56 -7.20 -19.19
CA GLN A 26 -11.18 -7.58 -18.91
C GLN A 26 -10.25 -6.37 -19.10
N PHE A 27 -9.50 -6.03 -18.07
CA PHE A 27 -8.45 -5.01 -18.16
C PHE A 27 -7.14 -5.61 -18.66
N LEU A 28 -6.36 -4.80 -19.34
CA LEU A 28 -5.02 -5.17 -19.75
C LEU A 28 -4.21 -5.65 -18.54
N ARG A 29 -3.56 -6.79 -18.65
CA ARG A 29 -2.75 -7.47 -17.63
C ARG A 29 -3.53 -8.27 -16.59
N PHE A 30 -4.86 -8.31 -16.68
CA PHE A 30 -5.67 -9.17 -15.84
C PHE A 30 -6.25 -10.30 -16.67
N SER A 31 -6.22 -11.51 -16.11
CA SER A 31 -7.05 -12.63 -16.52
C SER A 31 -7.97 -13.00 -15.37
N HIS A 32 -9.14 -13.50 -15.67
CA HIS A 32 -10.15 -13.83 -14.68
C HIS A 32 -10.48 -15.30 -14.78
N GLU A 33 -10.54 -15.96 -13.63
CA GLU A 33 -11.09 -17.27 -13.44
C GLU A 33 -12.35 -17.15 -12.60
N PHE A 34 -13.44 -17.80 -13.01
CA PHE A 34 -14.74 -17.66 -12.36
C PHE A 34 -15.26 -19.01 -11.87
N HIS A 35 -15.59 -19.07 -10.60
CA HIS A 35 -16.20 -20.24 -9.96
C HIS A 35 -17.53 -19.84 -9.33
N LYS A 36 -18.48 -20.79 -9.35
CA LYS A 36 -19.76 -20.66 -8.65
C LYS A 36 -19.91 -21.80 -7.67
N SER A 37 -20.39 -21.50 -6.49
CA SER A 37 -20.75 -22.47 -5.47
C SER A 37 -22.00 -22.03 -4.72
N VAL A 38 -22.69 -22.97 -4.12
CA VAL A 38 -23.79 -22.70 -3.17
C VAL A 38 -23.25 -22.69 -1.73
N ARG A 39 -22.09 -23.29 -1.49
CA ARG A 39 -21.49 -23.45 -0.17
C ARG A 39 -20.24 -22.61 -0.01
N ALA A 40 -20.13 -21.95 1.15
CA ALA A 40 -18.96 -21.15 1.48
C ALA A 40 -17.67 -21.97 1.58
N GLU A 41 -17.75 -23.23 2.05
CA GLU A 41 -16.60 -24.12 2.20
C GLU A 41 -15.89 -24.40 0.88
N GLU A 42 -16.64 -24.47 -0.21
CA GLU A 42 -16.08 -24.75 -1.55
C GLU A 42 -15.25 -23.55 -2.04
N ALA A 43 -15.65 -22.33 -1.72
CA ALA A 43 -14.89 -21.12 -2.05
C ALA A 43 -13.54 -21.06 -1.34
N LEU A 44 -13.38 -21.75 -0.22
CA LEU A 44 -12.15 -21.75 0.60
C LEU A 44 -11.19 -22.89 0.25
N THR A 45 -11.65 -23.90 -0.50
CA THR A 45 -10.80 -25.03 -0.94
C THR A 45 -9.87 -24.66 -2.09
N GLY A 46 -10.18 -23.59 -2.81
CA GLY A 46 -9.42 -23.06 -3.94
C GLY A 46 -8.65 -21.77 -3.60
N ARG A 47 -7.97 -21.25 -4.61
CA ARG A 47 -7.34 -19.92 -4.54
C ARG A 47 -8.39 -18.85 -4.88
N ALA A 48 -9.23 -18.47 -3.93
CA ALA A 48 -10.11 -17.31 -4.10
C ALA A 48 -9.33 -16.02 -3.81
N ASP A 49 -9.25 -15.13 -4.79
CA ASP A 49 -8.73 -13.78 -4.59
C ASP A 49 -9.88 -12.81 -4.27
N VAL A 50 -11.07 -13.10 -4.79
CA VAL A 50 -12.29 -12.34 -4.54
C VAL A 50 -13.46 -13.30 -4.29
N ILE A 51 -14.14 -13.10 -3.19
CA ILE A 51 -15.34 -13.84 -2.82
C ILE A 51 -16.52 -12.87 -2.92
N LEU A 52 -17.49 -13.18 -3.78
CA LEU A 52 -18.80 -12.53 -3.80
C LEU A 52 -19.78 -13.43 -3.10
N ALA A 53 -20.36 -13.00 -2.00
CA ALA A 53 -21.29 -13.82 -1.21
C ALA A 53 -22.70 -13.22 -1.25
N ASP A 54 -23.66 -13.95 -1.85
CA ASP A 54 -25.07 -13.56 -1.90
C ASP A 54 -25.77 -14.02 -0.61
N MET A 55 -25.99 -13.08 0.30
CA MET A 55 -26.56 -13.35 1.64
C MET A 55 -28.08 -13.47 1.66
N ARG A 56 -28.77 -13.29 0.53
CA ARG A 56 -30.23 -13.31 0.48
C ARG A 56 -30.83 -14.72 0.58
N GLN A 57 -30.07 -15.74 0.26
CA GLN A 57 -30.54 -17.13 0.12
C GLN A 57 -29.94 -18.13 1.10
N VAL A 58 -29.02 -17.67 1.95
CA VAL A 58 -28.27 -18.53 2.91
C VAL A 58 -28.50 -18.02 4.32
N ASP A 59 -28.23 -18.81 5.33
CA ASP A 59 -28.11 -18.31 6.69
C ASP A 59 -26.94 -17.30 6.73
N ALA A 60 -27.31 -16.04 6.52
CA ALA A 60 -26.37 -14.95 6.25
C ALA A 60 -25.35 -14.77 7.39
N ALA A 61 -25.78 -14.95 8.62
CA ALA A 61 -24.94 -14.75 9.78
C ALA A 61 -23.89 -15.86 9.94
N GLU A 62 -24.28 -17.12 9.75
CA GLU A 62 -23.37 -18.26 9.85
C GLU A 62 -22.38 -18.28 8.68
N THR A 63 -22.86 -18.06 7.46
CA THR A 63 -22.03 -17.99 6.26
C THR A 63 -21.00 -16.87 6.37
N LEU A 64 -21.41 -15.70 6.79
CA LEU A 64 -20.48 -14.57 6.96
C LEU A 64 -19.41 -14.88 8.02
N ALA A 65 -19.80 -15.33 9.20
CA ALA A 65 -18.88 -15.68 10.27
C ALA A 65 -17.87 -16.76 9.83
N PHE A 66 -18.34 -17.73 9.05
CA PHE A 66 -17.49 -18.76 8.48
C PHE A 66 -16.49 -18.17 7.46
N LEU A 67 -16.94 -17.33 6.53
CA LEU A 67 -16.06 -16.70 5.54
C LEU A 67 -15.01 -15.79 6.21
N LEU A 68 -15.40 -14.97 7.16
CA LEU A 68 -14.49 -14.07 7.89
C LEU A 68 -13.41 -14.83 8.66
N SER A 69 -13.76 -15.98 9.25
CA SER A 69 -12.81 -16.77 10.02
C SER A 69 -11.88 -17.65 9.18
N HIS A 70 -12.22 -17.95 7.93
CA HIS A 70 -11.49 -18.94 7.11
C HIS A 70 -10.96 -18.39 5.78
N LYS A 71 -11.43 -17.22 5.30
CA LYS A 71 -10.86 -16.61 4.08
C LYS A 71 -9.38 -16.30 4.27
N ARG A 72 -8.61 -16.30 3.19
CA ARG A 72 -7.26 -15.78 3.21
C ARG A 72 -7.29 -14.30 3.59
N LYS A 73 -6.28 -13.83 4.33
CA LYS A 73 -6.17 -12.43 4.76
C LYS A 73 -6.15 -11.42 3.60
N ASP A 74 -5.60 -11.84 2.47
CA ASP A 74 -5.47 -11.03 1.25
C ASP A 74 -6.63 -11.24 0.27
N ALA A 75 -7.58 -12.14 0.56
CA ALA A 75 -8.79 -12.33 -0.23
C ALA A 75 -9.82 -11.25 0.10
N GLU A 76 -10.33 -10.59 -0.94
CA GLU A 76 -11.39 -9.60 -0.80
C GLU A 76 -12.76 -10.27 -0.67
N LEU A 77 -13.59 -9.73 0.22
CA LEU A 77 -14.96 -10.21 0.45
C LEU A 77 -15.96 -9.12 0.08
N ILE A 78 -16.75 -9.37 -0.94
CA ILE A 78 -17.86 -8.52 -1.37
C ILE A 78 -19.17 -9.23 -1.01
N VAL A 79 -20.03 -8.54 -0.29
CA VAL A 79 -21.30 -9.10 0.19
C VAL A 79 -22.46 -8.50 -0.61
N LEU A 80 -23.31 -9.35 -1.18
CA LEU A 80 -24.60 -8.95 -1.77
C LEU A 80 -25.69 -9.14 -0.72
N ALA A 81 -26.31 -8.06 -0.28
CA ALA A 81 -27.28 -8.06 0.82
C ALA A 81 -28.47 -7.16 0.51
N ASP A 82 -29.61 -7.45 1.10
CA ASP A 82 -30.72 -6.51 1.08
C ASP A 82 -30.50 -5.33 2.05
N GLN A 83 -31.44 -4.40 2.08
CA GLN A 83 -31.31 -3.19 2.89
C GLN A 83 -31.31 -3.49 4.41
N GLU A 84 -32.07 -4.49 4.86
CA GLU A 84 -32.13 -4.89 6.28
C GLU A 84 -30.84 -5.60 6.71
N GLN A 85 -30.37 -6.53 5.89
CA GLN A 85 -29.10 -7.23 6.09
C GLN A 85 -27.92 -6.24 6.10
N THR A 86 -27.91 -5.26 5.19
CA THR A 86 -26.87 -4.23 5.13
C THR A 86 -26.76 -3.45 6.44
N ALA A 87 -27.92 -3.06 7.01
CA ALA A 87 -27.94 -2.35 8.29
C ALA A 87 -27.34 -3.18 9.44
N LEU A 88 -27.55 -4.50 9.44
CA LEU A 88 -26.97 -5.42 10.41
C LEU A 88 -25.46 -5.64 10.20
N LEU A 89 -25.01 -5.74 8.96
CA LEU A 89 -23.62 -5.97 8.62
C LEU A 89 -22.72 -4.78 8.98
N THR A 90 -23.19 -3.56 8.77
CA THR A 90 -22.42 -2.33 9.03
C THR A 90 -22.25 -2.00 10.52
N THR A 91 -22.99 -2.66 11.41
CA THR A 91 -22.92 -2.43 12.87
C THR A 91 -22.05 -3.45 13.60
N LYS A 92 -21.50 -4.46 12.92
CA LYS A 92 -20.64 -5.48 13.53
C LYS A 92 -19.19 -5.03 13.58
N ASP A 93 -18.47 -5.48 14.60
CA ASP A 93 -17.02 -5.22 14.74
C ASP A 93 -16.20 -5.78 13.58
N ASP A 94 -16.72 -6.82 12.90
CA ASP A 94 -16.07 -7.48 11.75
C ASP A 94 -16.30 -6.76 10.40
N ALA A 95 -16.99 -5.60 10.38
CA ALA A 95 -17.30 -4.87 9.15
C ALA A 95 -16.04 -4.44 8.38
N GLU A 96 -14.92 -4.21 9.06
CA GLU A 96 -13.63 -3.86 8.46
C GLU A 96 -13.05 -4.98 7.57
N GLU A 97 -13.43 -6.22 7.81
CA GLU A 97 -13.00 -7.39 7.02
C GLU A 97 -13.80 -7.58 5.72
N ILE A 98 -14.90 -6.84 5.55
CA ILE A 98 -15.73 -6.81 4.36
C ILE A 98 -15.21 -5.70 3.43
N THR A 99 -14.81 -6.08 2.22
CA THR A 99 -14.28 -5.11 1.24
C THR A 99 -15.36 -4.16 0.72
N ASP A 100 -16.55 -4.66 0.44
CA ASP A 100 -17.69 -3.85 -0.03
C ASP A 100 -19.03 -4.57 0.23
N ILE A 101 -20.10 -3.80 0.34
CA ILE A 101 -21.48 -4.31 0.45
C ILE A 101 -22.29 -3.78 -0.72
N TRP A 102 -22.83 -4.68 -1.54
CA TRP A 102 -23.67 -4.34 -2.67
C TRP A 102 -25.13 -4.59 -2.34
N VAL A 103 -25.86 -3.50 -2.18
CA VAL A 103 -27.28 -3.56 -1.82
C VAL A 103 -28.11 -4.04 -3.00
N THR A 104 -28.89 -5.06 -2.77
CA THR A 104 -29.78 -5.68 -3.76
C THR A 104 -31.24 -5.22 -3.58
N PRO A 105 -32.09 -5.23 -4.63
CA PRO A 105 -31.81 -5.74 -5.98
C PRO A 105 -30.88 -4.86 -6.79
N LEU A 106 -29.99 -5.48 -7.59
CA LEU A 106 -29.10 -4.81 -8.51
C LEU A 106 -29.54 -5.07 -9.96
N THR A 107 -29.54 -4.03 -10.78
CA THR A 107 -29.63 -4.19 -12.22
C THR A 107 -28.31 -4.71 -12.79
N GLU A 108 -28.34 -5.33 -13.96
CA GLU A 108 -27.13 -5.76 -14.67
C GLU A 108 -26.14 -4.61 -14.85
N ALA A 109 -26.63 -3.42 -15.22
CA ALA A 109 -25.79 -2.24 -15.40
C ALA A 109 -25.09 -1.80 -14.09
N GLU A 110 -25.78 -1.83 -12.95
CA GLU A 110 -25.19 -1.53 -11.64
C GLU A 110 -24.18 -2.58 -11.23
N PHE A 111 -24.46 -3.86 -11.45
CA PHE A 111 -23.54 -4.95 -11.15
C PHE A 111 -22.24 -4.80 -11.96
N GLN A 112 -22.33 -4.58 -13.26
CA GLN A 112 -21.17 -4.33 -14.14
C GLN A 112 -20.42 -3.04 -13.76
N PHE A 113 -21.13 -1.98 -13.38
CA PHE A 113 -20.51 -0.75 -12.91
C PHE A 113 -19.68 -1.00 -11.65
N ARG A 114 -20.24 -1.73 -10.66
CA ARG A 114 -19.53 -2.05 -9.40
C ARG A 114 -18.32 -2.94 -9.64
N LEU A 115 -18.42 -3.98 -10.47
CA LEU A 115 -17.29 -4.81 -10.88
C LEU A 115 -16.18 -3.98 -11.54
N THR A 116 -16.55 -3.08 -12.44
CA THR A 116 -15.59 -2.19 -13.11
C THR A 116 -14.90 -1.25 -12.12
N ARG A 117 -15.65 -0.71 -11.16
CA ARG A 117 -15.09 0.15 -10.09
C ARG A 117 -14.13 -0.62 -9.20
N TRP A 118 -14.55 -1.80 -8.75
CA TRP A 118 -13.71 -2.70 -7.98
C TRP A 118 -12.39 -3.00 -8.73
N GLN A 119 -12.47 -3.42 -9.99
CA GLN A 119 -11.30 -3.74 -10.79
C GLN A 119 -10.35 -2.56 -10.96
N LYS A 120 -10.88 -1.33 -11.10
CA LYS A 120 -10.05 -0.12 -11.14
C LYS A 120 -9.28 0.09 -9.84
N THR A 121 -9.95 -0.07 -8.70
CA THR A 121 -9.33 0.09 -7.37
C THR A 121 -8.26 -0.99 -7.16
N TYR A 122 -8.57 -2.23 -7.50
CA TYR A 122 -7.62 -3.34 -7.41
C TYR A 122 -6.39 -3.10 -8.29
N LYS A 123 -6.60 -2.63 -9.53
CA LYS A 123 -5.52 -2.24 -10.44
C LYS A 123 -4.65 -1.12 -9.86
N MET A 124 -5.25 -0.09 -9.29
CA MET A 124 -4.50 1.00 -8.64
C MET A 124 -3.60 0.48 -7.51
N GLY A 125 -4.10 -0.44 -6.69
CA GLY A 125 -3.29 -1.11 -5.66
C GLY A 125 -2.11 -1.87 -6.24
N LYS A 126 -2.31 -2.61 -7.34
CA LYS A 126 -1.21 -3.34 -8.02
C LYS A 126 -0.21 -2.40 -8.69
N ASP A 127 -0.66 -1.33 -9.33
CA ASP A 127 0.22 -0.31 -9.92
C ASP A 127 1.05 0.40 -8.82
N PHE A 128 0.43 0.72 -7.69
CA PHE A 128 1.12 1.29 -6.53
C PHE A 128 2.18 0.34 -5.98
N TRP A 129 1.82 -0.92 -5.73
CA TRP A 129 2.76 -1.94 -5.29
C TRP A 129 3.96 -2.09 -6.25
N GLN A 130 3.69 -2.12 -7.56
CA GLN A 130 4.74 -2.21 -8.57
C GLN A 130 5.68 -1.00 -8.52
N THR A 131 5.13 0.20 -8.38
CA THR A 131 5.91 1.45 -8.28
C THR A 131 6.78 1.46 -7.03
N GLN A 132 6.23 1.03 -5.90
CA GLN A 132 6.98 0.85 -4.66
C GLN A 132 8.12 -0.17 -4.82
N SER A 133 7.82 -1.32 -5.42
CA SER A 133 8.82 -2.36 -5.68
C SER A 133 9.96 -1.87 -6.58
N TYR A 134 9.64 -1.07 -7.60
CA TYR A 134 10.66 -0.46 -8.45
C TYR A 134 11.52 0.54 -7.69
N LEU A 135 10.91 1.41 -6.89
CA LEU A 135 11.64 2.35 -6.06
C LEU A 135 12.58 1.61 -5.10
N ASP A 136 12.06 0.66 -4.34
CA ASP A 136 12.85 -0.09 -3.34
C ASP A 136 14.00 -0.87 -4.00
N THR A 137 13.73 -1.55 -5.11
CA THR A 137 14.76 -2.25 -5.86
C THR A 137 15.82 -1.28 -6.39
N THR A 138 15.40 -0.14 -6.94
CA THR A 138 16.32 0.85 -7.51
C THR A 138 17.24 1.44 -6.45
N ILE A 139 16.70 1.93 -5.34
CA ILE A 139 17.51 2.55 -4.30
C ILE A 139 18.42 1.54 -3.59
N ASN A 140 17.97 0.28 -3.43
CA ASN A 140 18.75 -0.77 -2.78
C ASN A 140 19.82 -1.39 -3.70
N SER A 141 19.69 -1.24 -5.02
CA SER A 141 20.74 -1.67 -5.97
C SER A 141 21.95 -0.73 -6.01
N VAL A 142 21.81 0.49 -5.46
CA VAL A 142 22.85 1.51 -5.45
C VAL A 142 23.71 1.37 -4.19
N PRO A 143 25.05 1.26 -4.31
CA PRO A 143 25.93 1.10 -3.14
C PRO A 143 26.17 2.39 -2.34
N HIS A 144 25.66 3.52 -2.82
CA HIS A 144 25.74 4.81 -2.14
C HIS A 144 24.61 4.97 -1.14
N LEU A 145 24.82 5.84 -0.14
CA LEU A 145 23.82 6.18 0.86
C LEU A 145 22.70 7.00 0.20
N ILE A 146 21.46 6.55 0.37
CA ILE A 146 20.28 7.29 -0.09
C ILE A 146 19.35 7.47 1.10
N TRP A 147 18.88 8.70 1.29
CA TRP A 147 17.94 9.06 2.36
C TRP A 147 16.94 10.10 1.89
N TYR A 148 15.73 9.98 2.41
CA TYR A 148 14.63 10.91 2.23
C TYR A 148 14.33 11.54 3.57
N LYS A 149 14.21 12.86 3.62
CA LYS A 149 13.86 13.62 4.82
C LYS A 149 12.63 14.47 4.59
N ASP A 150 11.85 14.68 5.65
CA ASP A 150 10.81 15.69 5.68
C ASP A 150 11.39 17.12 5.83
N LYS A 151 10.51 18.11 5.93
CA LYS A 151 10.90 19.54 6.11
C LYS A 151 11.61 19.79 7.43
N GLU A 152 11.31 19.01 8.44
CA GLU A 152 11.85 19.08 9.79
C GLU A 152 13.19 18.34 9.92
N GLY A 153 13.60 17.62 8.85
CA GLY A 153 14.86 16.87 8.79
C GLY A 153 14.78 15.48 9.38
N ALA A 154 13.59 14.96 9.66
CA ALA A 154 13.40 13.58 10.05
C ALA A 154 13.49 12.64 8.84
N HIS A 155 14.15 11.49 9.00
CA HIS A 155 14.31 10.52 7.94
C HIS A 155 13.01 9.75 7.71
N MET A 156 12.47 9.83 6.50
CA MET A 156 11.26 9.13 6.09
C MET A 156 11.56 7.76 5.47
N LYS A 157 12.63 7.69 4.68
CA LYS A 157 13.04 6.47 3.98
C LYS A 157 14.55 6.51 3.72
N VAL A 158 15.18 5.34 3.77
CA VAL A 158 16.60 5.19 3.43
C VAL A 158 16.80 3.87 2.66
N ASN A 159 17.94 3.71 2.00
CA ASN A 159 18.27 2.43 1.38
C ASN A 159 19.08 1.51 2.33
N GLU A 160 19.25 0.24 1.95
CA GLU A 160 20.02 -0.73 2.73
C GLU A 160 21.47 -0.31 2.98
N ALA A 161 22.09 0.37 2.01
CA ALA A 161 23.46 0.86 2.17
C ALA A 161 23.56 1.87 3.33
N PHE A 162 22.56 2.73 3.47
CA PHE A 162 22.45 3.67 4.58
C PHE A 162 22.26 2.93 5.92
N CYS A 163 21.30 2.00 5.98
CA CYS A 163 21.07 1.18 7.19
C CYS A 163 22.35 0.49 7.68
N LYS A 164 23.10 -0.11 6.76
CA LYS A 164 24.37 -0.76 7.05
C LYS A 164 25.44 0.23 7.56
N ALA A 165 25.51 1.43 6.99
CA ALA A 165 26.46 2.45 7.36
C ALA A 165 26.25 2.98 8.79
N VAL A 166 24.98 3.13 9.21
CA VAL A 166 24.63 3.63 10.55
C VAL A 166 24.34 2.51 11.55
N ASN A 167 24.40 1.25 11.11
CA ASN A 167 24.11 0.05 11.91
C ASN A 167 22.72 0.11 12.61
N LYS A 168 21.69 0.54 11.86
CA LYS A 168 20.30 0.66 12.34
C LYS A 168 19.34 0.09 11.29
N THR A 169 18.19 -0.43 11.74
CA THR A 169 17.12 -0.88 10.83
C THR A 169 16.31 0.30 10.33
N MET A 170 15.52 0.09 9.28
CA MET A 170 14.62 1.11 8.73
C MET A 170 13.62 1.61 9.80
N GLU A 171 13.05 0.70 10.58
CA GLU A 171 12.10 1.01 11.65
C GLU A 171 12.72 1.86 12.77
N GLN A 172 14.02 1.69 13.02
CA GLN A 172 14.74 2.53 13.97
C GLN A 172 15.07 3.92 13.42
N ILE A 173 15.17 4.05 12.09
CA ILE A 173 15.55 5.28 11.41
C ILE A 173 14.34 6.17 11.15
N GLU A 174 13.20 5.58 10.79
CA GLU A 174 12.00 6.29 10.40
C GLU A 174 11.54 7.28 11.48
N GLY A 175 11.27 8.52 11.07
CA GLY A 175 10.87 9.61 11.96
C GLY A 175 11.99 10.17 12.85
N ARG A 176 13.24 9.73 12.67
CA ARG A 176 14.36 10.16 13.51
C ARG A 176 15.21 11.23 12.83
N GLY A 177 15.68 12.16 13.65
CA GLY A 177 16.55 13.24 13.22
C GLY A 177 18.03 12.85 13.18
N HIS A 178 18.85 13.77 12.72
CA HIS A 178 20.26 13.56 12.40
C HIS A 178 21.10 13.07 13.58
N TYR A 179 20.99 13.66 14.78
CA TYR A 179 21.74 13.27 15.96
C TYR A 179 21.53 11.80 16.36
N TYR A 180 20.29 11.34 16.29
CA TYR A 180 19.98 9.93 16.59
C TYR A 180 20.57 8.97 15.55
N ILE A 181 20.47 9.35 14.28
CA ILE A 181 20.92 8.50 13.17
C ILE A 181 22.43 8.28 13.21
N TRP A 182 23.19 9.33 13.49
CA TRP A 182 24.65 9.30 13.46
C TRP A 182 25.28 9.16 14.83
N ASP A 183 24.49 8.85 15.88
CA ASP A 183 24.94 8.71 17.27
C ASP A 183 25.74 9.93 17.76
N ILE A 184 25.26 11.15 17.40
CA ILE A 184 25.88 12.42 17.79
C ILE A 184 25.23 12.91 19.08
N ASP A 185 26.06 13.41 20.01
CA ASP A 185 25.54 14.04 21.22
C ASP A 185 24.73 15.31 20.88
N PRO A 186 23.51 15.48 21.42
CA PRO A 186 22.69 16.67 21.17
C PRO A 186 23.39 18.00 21.50
N GLU A 187 24.31 18.03 22.49
CA GLU A 187 25.08 19.22 22.82
C GLU A 187 26.16 19.52 21.76
N GLU A 188 26.78 18.50 21.17
CA GLU A 188 27.70 18.65 20.04
C GLU A 188 26.94 19.14 18.79
N TYR A 189 25.76 18.55 18.55
CA TYR A 189 24.91 18.97 17.44
C TYR A 189 24.46 20.46 17.56
N ALA A 190 24.09 20.90 18.76
CA ALA A 190 23.68 22.27 19.03
C ALA A 190 24.81 23.32 18.85
N LYS A 191 26.08 22.89 18.88
CA LYS A 191 27.25 23.77 18.63
C LYS A 191 27.49 24.06 17.16
N GLY A 192 26.69 23.50 16.24
CA GLY A 192 26.72 23.83 14.81
C GLY A 192 27.91 23.27 14.03
N GLU A 193 28.59 22.26 14.57
CA GLU A 193 29.68 21.59 13.87
C GLU A 193 29.24 20.67 12.73
N PHE A 194 27.92 20.49 12.56
CA PHE A 194 27.31 19.60 11.58
C PHE A 194 26.38 20.34 10.65
N ILE A 195 26.79 20.55 9.41
CA ILE A 195 26.20 21.44 8.39
C ILE A 195 24.94 20.85 7.71
N CYS A 196 24.44 19.66 8.11
CA CYS A 196 23.41 18.95 7.35
C CYS A 196 22.06 19.66 7.25
N MET A 197 21.65 20.45 8.26
CA MET A 197 20.34 21.11 8.24
C MET A 197 20.33 22.39 7.38
N GLU A 198 21.43 23.12 7.32
CA GLU A 198 21.52 24.34 6.49
C GLU A 198 21.43 23.98 5.00
N SER A 199 22.09 22.92 4.57
CA SER A 199 22.05 22.45 3.20
C SER A 199 20.67 21.93 2.77
N GLU A 200 19.87 21.35 3.69
CA GLU A 200 18.48 21.00 3.42
C GLU A 200 17.62 22.23 3.12
N TYR A 201 17.73 23.28 3.94
CA TYR A 201 16.98 24.53 3.74
C TYR A 201 17.32 25.20 2.41
N GLU A 202 18.60 25.23 2.03
CA GLU A 202 19.04 25.79 0.77
C GLU A 202 18.41 25.08 -0.43
N VAL A 203 18.34 23.74 -0.41
CA VAL A 203 17.71 22.92 -1.44
C VAL A 203 16.21 23.20 -1.53
N MET A 204 15.55 23.27 -0.37
CA MET A 204 14.10 23.52 -0.31
C MET A 204 13.74 24.94 -0.80
N GLU A 205 14.57 25.94 -0.51
CA GLU A 205 14.38 27.32 -0.96
C GLU A 205 14.61 27.47 -2.46
N LYS A 206 15.75 26.92 -2.96
CA LYS A 206 16.09 26.98 -4.38
C LYS A 206 15.22 26.12 -5.27
N ARG A 207 14.61 25.07 -4.71
CA ARG A 207 13.80 24.09 -5.43
C ARG A 207 14.54 23.41 -6.58
N GLU A 208 15.83 23.25 -6.45
CA GLU A 208 16.69 22.58 -7.44
C GLU A 208 17.68 21.64 -6.76
N THR A 209 18.27 20.74 -7.54
CA THR A 209 19.31 19.85 -7.03
C THR A 209 20.58 20.64 -6.75
N CYS A 210 21.07 20.55 -5.53
CA CYS A 210 22.33 21.17 -5.08
C CYS A 210 23.34 20.08 -4.71
N ILE A 211 24.62 20.45 -4.76
CA ILE A 211 25.74 19.58 -4.42
C ILE A 211 26.50 20.19 -3.27
N PHE A 212 26.76 19.38 -2.24
CA PHE A 212 27.46 19.80 -1.03
C PHE A 212 28.63 18.84 -0.74
N ASP A 213 29.70 19.40 -0.20
CA ASP A 213 30.77 18.62 0.43
C ASP A 213 30.48 18.60 1.93
N GLU A 214 30.09 17.45 2.48
CA GLU A 214 29.62 17.29 3.86
C GLU A 214 30.53 16.32 4.61
N THR A 215 30.80 16.63 5.86
CA THR A 215 31.54 15.73 6.75
C THR A 215 30.56 15.06 7.70
N VAL A 216 30.51 13.73 7.65
CA VAL A 216 29.62 12.90 8.50
C VAL A 216 30.41 11.91 9.32
N LYS A 217 29.93 11.64 10.53
CA LYS A 217 30.49 10.61 11.39
C LYS A 217 29.89 9.26 11.01
N ILE A 218 30.72 8.31 10.58
CA ILE A 218 30.33 6.92 10.30
C ILE A 218 31.12 6.01 11.22
N GLY A 219 30.45 5.44 12.24
CA GLY A 219 31.12 4.74 13.34
C GLY A 219 32.03 5.70 14.10
N ASP A 220 33.31 5.32 14.30
CA ASP A 220 34.29 6.14 15.01
C ASP A 220 35.13 7.06 14.09
N SER A 221 34.79 7.19 12.82
CA SER A 221 35.53 7.97 11.85
C SER A 221 34.70 9.04 11.18
N MET A 222 35.28 10.23 10.99
CA MET A 222 34.72 11.29 10.16
C MET A 222 35.03 10.99 8.69
N ARG A 223 34.03 11.14 7.82
CA ARG A 223 34.16 10.95 6.37
C ARG A 223 33.64 12.17 5.62
N GLU A 224 34.37 12.58 4.64
CA GLU A 224 33.92 13.56 3.67
C GLU A 224 33.06 12.87 2.61
N LEU A 225 31.86 13.38 2.40
CA LEU A 225 30.91 12.89 1.41
C LEU A 225 30.57 14.02 0.45
N LYS A 226 30.48 13.68 -0.82
CA LYS A 226 29.84 14.55 -1.81
C LYS A 226 28.37 14.17 -1.89
N THR A 227 27.52 15.07 -1.42
CA THR A 227 26.07 14.86 -1.30
C THR A 227 25.33 15.59 -2.40
N TYR A 228 24.43 14.88 -3.07
CA TYR A 228 23.50 15.43 -4.05
C TYR A 228 22.14 15.48 -3.38
N LYS A 229 21.58 16.69 -3.21
CA LYS A 229 20.29 16.86 -2.55
C LYS A 229 19.29 17.47 -3.51
N SER A 230 18.13 16.86 -3.63
CA SER A 230 17.02 17.32 -4.48
C SER A 230 15.77 17.55 -3.65
N PRO A 231 14.94 18.56 -3.98
CA PRO A 231 13.68 18.78 -3.30
C PRO A 231 12.68 17.69 -3.64
N LEU A 232 11.93 17.23 -2.67
CA LEU A 232 10.73 16.42 -2.85
C LEU A 232 9.53 17.35 -2.97
N LEU A 233 8.76 17.20 -4.04
CA LEU A 233 7.61 18.04 -4.31
C LEU A 233 6.32 17.24 -4.21
N ASP A 234 5.30 17.83 -3.62
CA ASP A 234 3.92 17.33 -3.64
C ASP A 234 3.24 17.63 -4.99
N LEU A 235 2.04 17.07 -5.19
CA LEU A 235 1.24 17.24 -6.41
C LEU A 235 0.89 18.71 -6.70
N ASP A 236 0.74 19.54 -5.67
CA ASP A 236 0.51 20.98 -5.79
C ASP A 236 1.78 21.81 -6.00
N GLY A 237 2.94 21.14 -6.07
CA GLY A 237 4.26 21.75 -6.19
C GLY A 237 4.83 22.28 -4.88
N SER A 238 4.18 22.08 -3.74
CA SER A 238 4.77 22.41 -2.44
C SER A 238 5.94 21.49 -2.12
N VAL A 239 6.93 22.00 -1.40
CA VAL A 239 8.07 21.19 -0.97
C VAL A 239 7.65 20.33 0.20
N MET A 240 7.90 19.01 0.13
CA MET A 240 7.66 18.05 1.21
C MET A 240 8.91 17.72 2.03
N GLY A 241 10.08 17.95 1.46
CA GLY A 241 11.35 17.58 2.06
C GLY A 241 12.45 17.47 1.01
N THR A 242 13.44 16.58 1.25
CA THR A 242 14.61 16.38 0.38
C THR A 242 14.96 14.91 0.21
N VAL A 243 15.65 14.60 -0.87
CA VAL A 243 16.32 13.31 -1.11
C VAL A 243 17.76 13.54 -1.50
#